data_783a9cd4d3b31adc3e791e3941ccad6a
#
_entry.id   783a9cd4d3b31adc3e791e3941ccad6a
#
_cell.length_a   1.000
_cell.length_b   1.000
_cell.length_c   1.000
_cell.angle_alpha   90.00
_cell.angle_beta   90.00
_cell.angle_gamma   90.00
#
_symmetry.space_group_name_H-M   'P 1'
#
loop_
_entity.id
_entity.type
_entity.pdbx_description
1 polymer ?
#
loop_
_entity_poly.entity_id
_entity_poly.type
_entity_poly.pdbx_seq_one_letter_code
_entity_poly.pdbx_strand_id
1 'polypeptide(L)'
;MFSQYGVDTTRVYSCGFSAGGYMSHRLACESPRCYAAIASVAGTMSTAAYSACIPSRPVPVLQIHGTADAVVSYNGGVGGVGVDDVITKWTTIDICPATPYVVQLPNTNIFDASTVESSLYGPCSSNTEVKLLKVVGGGHQWPGTTALLGGLGTINRDINASGEIWSFFRNK
;
A
#
# COMPACT_ATOMS: atom_id res chain seq x y z
N MET A 1 25.84 -6.01 6.72
CA MET A 1 25.38 -4.60 6.74
C MET A 1 24.98 -4.15 8.14
N PHE A 2 24.04 -4.82 8.83
CA PHE A 2 23.61 -4.40 10.19
C PHE A 2 24.73 -4.41 11.25
N SER A 3 25.73 -5.27 11.12
CA SER A 3 26.88 -5.32 12.05
C SER A 3 27.91 -4.21 11.84
N GLN A 4 27.84 -3.48 10.72
CA GLN A 4 28.80 -2.41 10.38
C GLN A 4 28.26 -1.01 10.70
N TYR A 5 26.95 -0.89 10.87
CA TYR A 5 26.26 0.38 11.11
C TYR A 5 25.26 0.19 12.26
N GLY A 6 25.08 1.21 13.08
CA GLY A 6 24.09 1.22 14.16
C GLY A 6 22.66 1.34 13.61
N VAL A 7 22.14 0.26 13.02
CA VAL A 7 20.79 0.19 12.46
C VAL A 7 19.82 -0.31 13.52
N ASP A 8 18.73 0.43 13.73
CA ASP A 8 17.60 -0.05 14.52
C ASP A 8 16.81 -1.09 13.69
N THR A 9 17.04 -2.37 13.99
CA THR A 9 16.41 -3.48 13.29
C THR A 9 14.92 -3.63 13.57
N THR A 10 14.37 -2.92 14.54
CA THR A 10 12.94 -2.86 14.84
C THR A 10 12.20 -1.88 13.95
N ARG A 11 12.92 -1.02 13.22
CA ARG A 11 12.40 0.04 12.35
C ARG A 11 12.87 -0.10 10.90
N VAL A 12 12.83 -1.31 10.39
CA VAL A 12 13.10 -1.62 8.97
C VAL A 12 11.78 -1.72 8.23
N TYR A 13 11.66 -1.02 7.13
CA TYR A 13 10.43 -0.93 6.34
C TYR A 13 10.68 -1.30 4.90
N SER A 14 9.64 -1.76 4.19
CA SER A 14 9.69 -1.96 2.73
C SER A 14 8.61 -1.15 2.05
N CYS A 15 8.96 -0.40 1.02
CA CYS A 15 7.98 0.22 0.14
C CYS A 15 8.43 0.16 -1.32
N GLY A 16 7.46 0.25 -2.22
CA GLY A 16 7.80 0.24 -3.63
C GLY A 16 6.63 0.60 -4.55
N PHE A 17 7.01 0.95 -5.78
CA PHE A 17 6.11 1.28 -6.87
C PHE A 17 5.95 0.07 -7.80
N SER A 18 4.73 -0.22 -8.27
CA SER A 18 4.49 -1.25 -9.29
C SER A 18 5.08 -2.61 -8.86
N ALA A 19 6.05 -3.15 -9.58
CA ALA A 19 6.79 -4.37 -9.20
C ALA A 19 7.40 -4.28 -7.79
N GLY A 20 7.85 -3.09 -7.35
CA GLY A 20 8.34 -2.86 -5.99
C GLY A 20 7.23 -3.00 -4.94
N GLY A 21 5.99 -2.64 -5.26
CA GLY A 21 4.82 -2.87 -4.42
C GLY A 21 4.51 -4.36 -4.27
N TYR A 22 4.54 -5.13 -5.37
CA TYR A 22 4.43 -6.60 -5.34
C TYR A 22 5.51 -7.22 -4.45
N MET A 23 6.76 -6.74 -4.59
CA MET A 23 7.87 -7.22 -3.77
C MET A 23 7.66 -6.90 -2.29
N SER A 24 7.15 -5.72 -1.94
CA SER A 24 6.90 -5.35 -0.54
C SER A 24 5.87 -6.29 0.10
N HIS A 25 4.78 -6.62 -0.60
CA HIS A 25 3.81 -7.62 -0.12
C HIS A 25 4.46 -8.99 0.05
N ARG A 26 5.25 -9.43 -0.94
CA ARG A 26 5.95 -10.71 -0.87
C ARG A 26 6.90 -10.79 0.33
N LEU A 27 7.67 -9.74 0.58
CA LEU A 27 8.57 -9.65 1.73
C LEU A 27 7.81 -9.72 3.06
N ALA A 28 6.64 -9.07 3.16
CA ALA A 28 5.80 -9.16 4.35
C ALA A 28 5.25 -10.57 4.58
N CYS A 29 4.94 -11.32 3.51
CA CYS A 29 4.48 -12.70 3.62
C CYS A 29 5.60 -13.68 3.99
N GLU A 30 6.77 -13.55 3.33
CA GLU A 30 7.86 -14.54 3.43
C GLU A 30 8.85 -14.24 4.57
N SER A 31 9.02 -12.95 4.93
CA SER A 31 9.99 -12.49 5.92
C SER A 31 9.41 -11.48 6.89
N PRO A 32 8.25 -11.75 7.52
CA PRO A 32 7.52 -10.76 8.31
C PRO A 32 8.31 -10.21 9.49
N ARG A 33 9.27 -10.97 10.02
CA ARG A 33 10.12 -10.54 11.15
C ARG A 33 11.17 -9.50 10.78
N CYS A 34 11.44 -9.33 9.48
CA CYS A 34 12.45 -8.39 8.99
C CYS A 34 11.90 -6.97 8.80
N TYR A 35 10.57 -6.80 8.76
CA TYR A 35 9.96 -5.51 8.41
C TYR A 35 8.93 -5.09 9.44
N ALA A 36 9.08 -3.90 10.00
CA ALA A 36 8.11 -3.30 10.94
C ALA A 36 6.78 -2.97 10.25
N ALA A 37 6.82 -2.52 9.01
CA ALA A 37 5.65 -2.25 8.16
C ALA A 37 6.04 -2.27 6.67
N ILE A 38 5.02 -2.37 5.81
CA ILE A 38 5.21 -2.25 4.37
C ILE A 38 4.26 -1.21 3.75
N ALA A 39 4.67 -0.68 2.57
CA ALA A 39 3.80 0.14 1.74
C ALA A 39 3.92 -0.25 0.27
N SER A 40 2.79 -0.34 -0.42
CA SER A 40 2.71 -0.62 -1.86
C SER A 40 2.03 0.53 -2.58
N VAL A 41 2.65 1.04 -3.64
CA VAL A 41 2.06 2.04 -4.54
C VAL A 41 1.89 1.44 -5.92
N ALA A 42 0.66 1.42 -6.42
CA ALA A 42 0.31 0.86 -7.74
C ALA A 42 0.84 -0.57 -7.97
N GLY A 43 0.94 -1.36 -6.91
CA GLY A 43 1.25 -2.78 -6.93
C GLY A 43 0.20 -3.57 -6.17
N THR A 44 0.06 -4.86 -6.44
CA THR A 44 -0.85 -5.78 -5.74
C THR A 44 -0.08 -7.04 -5.33
N MET A 45 -0.75 -8.18 -5.26
CA MET A 45 -0.12 -9.49 -5.06
C MET A 45 -0.37 -10.36 -6.28
N SER A 46 0.66 -11.09 -6.75
CA SER A 46 0.39 -12.16 -7.72
C SER A 46 -0.53 -13.22 -7.12
N THR A 47 -1.30 -13.91 -7.94
CA THR A 47 -2.22 -14.96 -7.47
C THR A 47 -1.48 -16.02 -6.63
N ALA A 48 -0.27 -16.41 -7.05
CA ALA A 48 0.56 -17.37 -6.32
C ALA A 48 0.99 -16.80 -4.94
N ALA A 49 1.49 -15.56 -4.89
CA ALA A 49 1.89 -14.92 -3.63
C ALA A 49 0.68 -14.71 -2.68
N TYR A 50 -0.47 -14.32 -3.23
CA TYR A 50 -1.71 -14.17 -2.47
C TYR A 50 -2.14 -15.48 -1.80
N SER A 51 -2.14 -16.59 -2.56
CA SER A 51 -2.54 -17.90 -2.06
C SER A 51 -1.57 -18.43 -1.01
N ALA A 52 -0.26 -18.22 -1.20
CA ALA A 52 0.79 -18.72 -0.32
C ALA A 52 1.06 -17.81 0.90
N CYS A 53 0.45 -16.62 0.96
CA CYS A 53 0.74 -15.65 2.02
C CYS A 53 0.14 -16.07 3.37
N ILE A 54 1.00 -16.56 4.26
CA ILE A 54 0.68 -16.96 5.64
C ILE A 54 1.83 -16.49 6.53
N PRO A 55 1.95 -15.17 6.81
CA PRO A 55 3.04 -14.66 7.61
C PRO A 55 2.94 -15.13 9.08
N SER A 56 4.08 -15.29 9.73
CA SER A 56 4.16 -15.78 11.13
C SER A 56 3.74 -14.74 12.18
N ARG A 57 3.43 -13.53 11.77
CA ARG A 57 2.90 -12.43 12.62
C ARG A 57 2.13 -11.43 11.78
N PRO A 58 1.25 -10.64 12.40
CA PRO A 58 0.64 -9.46 11.78
C PRO A 58 1.71 -8.46 11.28
N VAL A 59 1.41 -7.78 10.16
CA VAL A 59 2.30 -6.77 9.55
C VAL A 59 1.48 -5.55 9.15
N PRO A 60 1.77 -4.35 9.66
CA PRO A 60 1.09 -3.13 9.20
C PRO A 60 1.30 -2.90 7.71
N VAL A 61 0.19 -2.62 6.99
CA VAL A 61 0.20 -2.48 5.53
C VAL A 61 -0.46 -1.17 5.11
N LEU A 62 0.25 -0.39 4.27
CA LEU A 62 -0.31 0.73 3.52
C LEU A 62 -0.39 0.37 2.04
N GLN A 63 -1.58 0.44 1.46
CA GLN A 63 -1.82 0.31 0.02
C GLN A 63 -2.24 1.66 -0.56
N ILE A 64 -1.59 2.12 -1.63
CA ILE A 64 -1.97 3.31 -2.40
C ILE A 64 -2.19 2.87 -3.84
N HIS A 65 -3.40 3.08 -4.39
CA HIS A 65 -3.71 2.57 -5.73
C HIS A 65 -4.75 3.41 -6.47
N GLY A 66 -4.51 3.62 -7.77
CA GLY A 66 -5.41 4.33 -8.66
C GLY A 66 -6.52 3.42 -9.22
N THR A 67 -7.77 3.90 -9.19
CA THR A 67 -8.89 3.10 -9.75
C THR A 67 -8.91 3.04 -11.27
N ALA A 68 -8.21 3.98 -11.95
CA ALA A 68 -8.03 4.02 -13.40
C ALA A 68 -6.64 3.52 -13.82
N ASP A 69 -5.95 2.76 -12.98
CA ASP A 69 -4.67 2.13 -13.30
C ASP A 69 -4.87 1.08 -14.40
N ALA A 70 -4.33 1.38 -15.60
CA ALA A 70 -4.43 0.51 -16.77
C ALA A 70 -3.28 -0.51 -16.88
N VAL A 71 -2.27 -0.43 -16.02
CA VAL A 71 -1.10 -1.34 -16.00
C VAL A 71 -1.29 -2.42 -14.93
N VAL A 72 -1.60 -2.00 -13.71
CA VAL A 72 -1.96 -2.90 -12.60
C VAL A 72 -3.39 -2.58 -12.20
N SER A 73 -4.34 -3.29 -12.81
CA SER A 73 -5.76 -3.04 -12.61
C SER A 73 -6.15 -3.08 -11.13
N TYR A 74 -6.90 -2.05 -10.69
CA TYR A 74 -7.48 -2.02 -9.34
C TYR A 74 -8.31 -3.26 -9.03
N ASN A 75 -9.04 -3.75 -10.03
CA ASN A 75 -9.93 -4.92 -9.91
C ASN A 75 -9.21 -6.26 -10.12
N GLY A 76 -7.89 -6.24 -10.28
CA GLY A 76 -7.12 -7.44 -10.60
C GLY A 76 -7.18 -7.84 -12.07
N GLY A 77 -6.62 -9.00 -12.39
CA GLY A 77 -6.54 -9.54 -13.77
C GLY A 77 -5.27 -10.35 -14.02
N VAL A 78 -4.73 -10.23 -15.25
CA VAL A 78 -3.55 -10.98 -15.72
C VAL A 78 -2.32 -10.56 -14.90
N GLY A 79 -2.00 -10.60 -13.90
CA GLY A 79 -0.77 -10.21 -13.16
C GLY A 79 -0.94 -10.17 -11.66
N GLY A 80 -2.19 -10.19 -11.20
CA GLY A 80 -2.43 -10.17 -9.76
C GLY A 80 -3.90 -10.09 -9.38
N VAL A 81 -4.13 -10.22 -8.10
CA VAL A 81 -5.47 -10.08 -7.48
C VAL A 81 -5.86 -8.60 -7.37
N GLY A 82 -7.14 -8.33 -7.18
CA GLY A 82 -7.64 -6.98 -6.97
C GLY A 82 -7.11 -6.33 -5.69
N VAL A 83 -7.12 -5.00 -5.65
CA VAL A 83 -6.70 -4.24 -4.48
C VAL A 83 -7.57 -4.57 -3.26
N ASP A 84 -8.89 -4.67 -3.46
CA ASP A 84 -9.81 -5.00 -2.38
C ASP A 84 -9.59 -6.43 -1.84
N ASP A 85 -9.16 -7.37 -2.69
CA ASP A 85 -8.73 -8.71 -2.25
C ASP A 85 -7.46 -8.63 -1.39
N VAL A 86 -6.47 -7.80 -1.81
CA VAL A 86 -5.25 -7.58 -1.02
C VAL A 86 -5.58 -7.01 0.36
N ILE A 87 -6.47 -6.02 0.43
CA ILE A 87 -6.93 -5.43 1.70
C ILE A 87 -7.64 -6.48 2.55
N THR A 88 -8.56 -7.24 1.96
CA THR A 88 -9.27 -8.34 2.64
C THR A 88 -8.31 -9.38 3.19
N LYS A 89 -7.28 -9.75 2.41
CA LYS A 89 -6.24 -10.69 2.86
C LYS A 89 -5.51 -10.18 4.10
N TRP A 90 -5.01 -8.94 4.07
CA TRP A 90 -4.26 -8.37 5.19
C TRP A 90 -5.13 -8.10 6.42
N THR A 91 -6.35 -7.60 6.24
CA THR A 91 -7.28 -7.41 7.37
C THR A 91 -7.66 -8.74 8.03
N THR A 92 -7.74 -9.83 7.25
CA THR A 92 -7.97 -11.17 7.80
C THR A 92 -6.75 -11.69 8.56
N ILE A 93 -5.54 -11.56 7.98
CA ILE A 93 -4.29 -11.99 8.62
C ILE A 93 -4.06 -11.23 9.92
N ASP A 94 -4.27 -9.93 9.92
CA ASP A 94 -4.01 -9.05 11.06
C ASP A 94 -5.18 -9.01 12.06
N ILE A 95 -6.27 -9.73 11.79
CA ILE A 95 -7.48 -9.78 12.63
C ILE A 95 -8.00 -8.37 12.91
N CYS A 96 -8.24 -7.63 11.84
CA CYS A 96 -8.73 -6.25 11.91
C CYS A 96 -10.25 -6.18 12.14
N PRO A 97 -10.77 -5.03 12.61
CA PRO A 97 -12.21 -4.74 12.55
C PRO A 97 -12.75 -4.90 11.12
N ALA A 98 -13.96 -5.45 10.99
CA ALA A 98 -14.58 -5.68 9.68
C ALA A 98 -14.92 -4.36 8.93
N THR A 99 -15.17 -3.28 9.68
CA THR A 99 -15.56 -1.98 9.14
C THR A 99 -14.42 -0.99 9.30
N PRO A 100 -13.92 -0.38 8.21
CA PRO A 100 -12.89 0.65 8.29
C PRO A 100 -13.45 1.99 8.75
N TYR A 101 -12.58 2.83 9.27
CA TYR A 101 -12.83 4.25 9.36
C TYR A 101 -12.53 4.89 7.99
N VAL A 102 -13.55 5.43 7.33
CA VAL A 102 -13.45 5.97 5.96
C VAL A 102 -13.50 7.49 5.99
N VAL A 103 -12.56 8.13 5.30
CA VAL A 103 -12.48 9.60 5.14
C VAL A 103 -12.20 9.94 3.69
N GLN A 104 -12.99 10.87 3.13
CA GLN A 104 -12.61 11.53 1.89
C GLN A 104 -11.58 12.61 2.21
N LEU A 105 -10.39 12.50 1.62
CA LEU A 105 -9.37 13.52 1.81
C LEU A 105 -9.69 14.78 1.00
N PRO A 106 -9.21 15.97 1.43
CA PRO A 106 -9.44 17.20 0.69
C PRO A 106 -8.95 17.08 -0.77
N ASN A 107 -9.82 17.42 -1.72
CA ASN A 107 -9.44 17.60 -3.12
C ASN A 107 -8.79 18.98 -3.29
N THR A 108 -7.48 19.04 -3.15
CA THR A 108 -6.68 20.26 -3.21
C THR A 108 -6.30 20.65 -4.63
N ASN A 109 -6.32 19.69 -5.55
CA ASN A 109 -6.05 19.91 -6.97
C ASN A 109 -7.24 19.45 -7.84
N ILE A 110 -8.24 20.29 -7.98
CA ILE A 110 -9.45 20.01 -8.76
C ILE A 110 -9.21 19.81 -10.27
N PHE A 111 -7.99 20.06 -10.75
CA PHE A 111 -7.65 19.98 -12.17
C PHE A 111 -7.04 18.63 -12.58
N ASP A 112 -6.71 17.77 -11.63
CA ASP A 112 -6.13 16.45 -11.95
C ASP A 112 -7.19 15.35 -12.17
N ALA A 113 -8.47 15.69 -12.02
CA ALA A 113 -9.60 14.79 -12.22
C ALA A 113 -9.54 13.52 -11.35
N SER A 114 -8.93 13.63 -10.15
CA SER A 114 -8.85 12.54 -9.21
C SER A 114 -9.15 13.00 -7.78
N THR A 115 -9.52 12.07 -6.91
CA THR A 115 -9.75 12.30 -5.49
C THR A 115 -9.19 11.14 -4.67
N VAL A 116 -9.09 11.29 -3.35
CA VAL A 116 -8.54 10.25 -2.49
C VAL A 116 -9.50 9.89 -1.37
N GLU A 117 -9.84 8.60 -1.29
CA GLU A 117 -10.54 8.00 -0.16
C GLU A 117 -9.54 7.23 0.70
N SER A 118 -9.52 7.52 1.98
CA SER A 118 -8.72 6.82 2.98
C SER A 118 -9.58 5.86 3.77
N SER A 119 -9.26 4.57 3.74
CA SER A 119 -9.90 3.55 4.55
C SER A 119 -8.88 2.96 5.52
N LEU A 120 -9.12 3.13 6.83
CA LEU A 120 -8.26 2.63 7.89
C LEU A 120 -8.95 1.52 8.66
N TYR A 121 -8.36 0.33 8.65
CA TYR A 121 -8.73 -0.81 9.47
C TYR A 121 -7.79 -0.88 10.68
N GLY A 122 -8.33 -0.67 11.87
CA GLY A 122 -7.53 -0.71 13.09
C GLY A 122 -8.27 -0.21 14.33
N PRO A 123 -7.74 -0.46 15.53
CA PRO A 123 -6.55 -1.29 15.74
C PRO A 123 -6.81 -2.77 15.45
N CYS A 124 -5.83 -3.44 14.84
CA CYS A 124 -5.84 -4.86 14.58
C CYS A 124 -5.03 -5.64 15.64
N SER A 125 -4.86 -6.95 15.47
CA SER A 125 -4.03 -7.77 16.36
C SER A 125 -2.61 -7.20 16.46
N SER A 126 -2.00 -7.29 17.65
CA SER A 126 -0.67 -6.73 17.94
C SER A 126 -0.55 -5.23 17.65
N ASN A 127 -1.65 -4.49 17.74
CA ASN A 127 -1.72 -3.05 17.46
C ASN A 127 -1.26 -2.69 16.04
N THR A 128 -1.46 -3.60 15.09
CA THR A 128 -1.24 -3.33 13.67
C THR A 128 -2.42 -2.56 13.06
N GLU A 129 -2.27 -2.14 11.82
CA GLU A 129 -3.34 -1.52 11.04
C GLU A 129 -3.13 -1.80 9.54
N VAL A 130 -4.21 -1.83 8.80
CA VAL A 130 -4.23 -1.89 7.34
C VAL A 130 -4.89 -0.61 6.82
N LYS A 131 -4.17 0.13 5.99
CA LYS A 131 -4.66 1.40 5.41
C LYS A 131 -4.69 1.32 3.90
N LEU A 132 -5.80 1.71 3.30
CA LEU A 132 -5.94 1.91 1.86
C LEU A 132 -6.11 3.41 1.56
N LEU A 133 -5.26 3.94 0.69
CA LEU A 133 -5.49 5.22 0.01
C LEU A 133 -5.93 4.91 -1.43
N LYS A 134 -7.23 4.91 -1.65
CA LYS A 134 -7.87 4.68 -2.93
C LYS A 134 -7.90 5.99 -3.72
N VAL A 135 -7.08 6.05 -4.77
CA VAL A 135 -7.03 7.23 -5.65
C VAL A 135 -8.07 7.07 -6.76
N VAL A 136 -9.24 7.63 -6.57
CA VAL A 136 -10.35 7.58 -7.52
C VAL A 136 -9.98 8.39 -8.76
N GLY A 137 -10.01 7.77 -9.94
CA GLY A 137 -9.57 8.37 -11.22
C GLY A 137 -8.04 8.37 -11.42
N GLY A 138 -7.25 7.98 -10.42
CA GLY A 138 -5.78 7.89 -10.52
C GLY A 138 -5.31 6.77 -11.43
N GLY A 139 -4.22 7.02 -12.19
CA GLY A 139 -3.57 6.06 -13.06
C GLY A 139 -2.44 5.29 -12.38
N HIS A 140 -1.58 4.63 -13.19
CA HIS A 140 -0.38 3.92 -12.74
C HIS A 140 0.73 4.90 -12.42
N GLN A 141 0.58 5.66 -11.34
CA GLN A 141 1.44 6.77 -10.99
C GLN A 141 1.80 6.75 -9.50
N TRP A 142 2.86 7.51 -9.16
CA TRP A 142 3.23 7.81 -7.78
C TRP A 142 2.55 9.12 -7.39
N PRO A 143 1.51 9.14 -6.53
CA PRO A 143 0.81 10.37 -6.15
C PRO A 143 1.74 11.44 -5.60
N GLY A 144 1.54 12.68 -6.03
CA GLY A 144 2.35 13.83 -5.63
C GLY A 144 3.70 13.97 -6.32
N THR A 145 4.02 13.09 -7.29
CA THR A 145 5.25 13.27 -8.10
C THR A 145 5.12 14.40 -9.09
N THR A 146 6.24 15.06 -9.38
CA THR A 146 6.36 16.02 -10.49
C THR A 146 6.84 15.34 -11.77
N ALA A 147 7.39 14.12 -11.69
CA ALA A 147 7.86 13.35 -12.82
C ALA A 147 6.68 12.77 -13.61
N LEU A 148 6.53 13.17 -14.87
CA LEU A 148 5.54 12.62 -15.78
C LEU A 148 6.06 11.32 -16.37
N LEU A 149 5.52 10.19 -15.91
CA LEU A 149 5.65 8.93 -16.64
C LEU A 149 4.56 8.91 -17.71
N GLY A 150 4.92 9.23 -18.95
CA GLY A 150 3.98 9.36 -20.05
C GLY A 150 3.17 8.09 -20.28
N GLY A 151 1.87 8.24 -20.60
CA GLY A 151 0.98 7.12 -20.94
C GLY A 151 0.47 6.28 -19.77
N LEU A 152 0.80 6.62 -18.53
CA LEU A 152 0.40 5.86 -17.35
C LEU A 152 -0.82 6.43 -16.59
N GLY A 153 -1.55 7.34 -17.21
CA GLY A 153 -2.77 7.92 -16.66
C GLY A 153 -2.53 9.08 -15.68
N THR A 154 -3.57 9.45 -14.97
CA THR A 154 -3.61 10.63 -14.09
C THR A 154 -2.70 10.49 -12.89
N ILE A 155 -1.95 11.57 -12.58
CA ILE A 155 -1.22 11.74 -11.31
C ILE A 155 -2.11 12.49 -10.34
N ASN A 156 -2.50 11.86 -9.25
CA ASN A 156 -3.16 12.58 -8.15
C ASN A 156 -2.17 13.52 -7.46
N ARG A 157 -2.63 14.74 -7.15
CA ARG A 157 -1.84 15.79 -6.51
C ARG A 157 -2.43 16.26 -5.17
N ASP A 158 -3.45 15.57 -4.68
CA ASP A 158 -4.05 15.86 -3.37
C ASP A 158 -3.18 15.32 -2.23
N ILE A 159 -2.45 14.23 -2.50
CA ILE A 159 -1.53 13.61 -1.55
C ILE A 159 -0.11 13.52 -2.10
N ASN A 160 0.85 13.40 -1.20
CA ASN A 160 2.22 13.01 -1.52
C ASN A 160 2.48 11.61 -0.98
N ALA A 161 2.58 10.61 -1.86
CA ALA A 161 2.71 9.21 -1.46
C ALA A 161 3.93 8.97 -0.56
N SER A 162 5.07 9.64 -0.81
CA SER A 162 6.26 9.51 0.04
C SER A 162 5.98 10.02 1.46
N GLY A 163 5.25 11.15 1.59
CA GLY A 163 4.84 11.71 2.87
C GLY A 163 3.87 10.80 3.62
N GLU A 164 2.87 10.23 2.91
CA GLU A 164 1.91 9.28 3.48
C GLU A 164 2.61 8.01 3.97
N ILE A 165 3.54 7.46 3.18
CA ILE A 165 4.33 6.28 3.55
C ILE A 165 5.17 6.56 4.80
N TRP A 166 5.88 7.68 4.84
CA TRP A 166 6.69 8.04 6.00
C TRP A 166 5.83 8.28 7.24
N SER A 167 4.70 8.97 7.09
CA SER A 167 3.74 9.21 8.17
C SER A 167 3.19 7.90 8.75
N PHE A 168 2.93 6.90 7.89
CA PHE A 168 2.52 5.57 8.29
C PHE A 168 3.65 4.82 9.02
N PHE A 169 4.86 4.81 8.48
CA PHE A 169 5.99 4.06 9.00
C PHE A 169 6.51 4.56 10.35
N ARG A 170 6.63 5.88 10.52
CA ARG A 170 7.24 6.47 11.73
C ARG A 170 6.52 6.12 13.03
N ASN A 171 5.30 5.62 12.94
CA ASN A 171 4.46 5.24 14.08
C ASN A 171 4.43 3.71 14.32
N LYS A 172 5.33 2.95 13.67
CA LYS A 172 5.40 1.48 13.76
C LYS A 172 6.67 0.99 14.41
#